data_a4e4c7a0df648255e3421844e70bbfa9
#
_entry.id   a4e4c7a0df648255e3421844e70bbfa9
#
_cell.length_a   1.000
_cell.length_b   1.000
_cell.length_c   1.000
_cell.angle_alpha   90.00
_cell.angle_beta   90.00
_cell.angle_gamma   90.00
#
_symmetry.space_group_name_H-M   'P 1'
#
loop_
_entity.id
_entity.type
_entity.pdbx_description
1 polymer ?
#
loop_
_entity_poly.entity_id
_entity_poly.type
_entity_poly.pdbx_seq_one_letter_code
_entity_poly.pdbx_strand_id
1 'polypeptide(L)'
;VKLWSYETGSFQKTGLQFCGLMMGDHSKCGINTMFNTGTVVGVGANVFGDGYPRNFIPSFSWGGAAGFSTFTMPKFEETAKAVFGRRGKEWSQEEKEILERVFELTKTYRIWDKNP
;
A
#
# COMPACT_ATOMS: atom_id res chain seq x y z
N VAL A 1 -20.50 -4.67 2.53
CA VAL A 1 -19.07 -4.62 2.21
C VAL A 1 -18.25 -4.66 3.47
N LYS A 2 -17.21 -5.47 3.49
CA LYS A 2 -16.27 -5.55 4.60
C LYS A 2 -15.00 -4.78 4.28
N LEU A 3 -14.48 -4.05 5.27
CA LEU A 3 -13.20 -3.36 5.15
C LEU A 3 -12.20 -3.93 6.15
N TRP A 4 -10.93 -3.95 5.75
CA TRP A 4 -9.86 -4.32 6.66
C TRP A 4 -9.70 -3.28 7.76
N SER A 5 -9.65 -3.74 9.00
CA SER A 5 -9.44 -2.89 10.17
C SER A 5 -8.09 -3.22 10.82
N TYR A 6 -7.23 -2.23 10.95
CA TYR A 6 -5.95 -2.39 11.64
C TYR A 6 -6.15 -2.60 13.14
N GLU A 7 -7.21 -2.02 13.72
CA GLU A 7 -7.50 -2.16 15.14
C GLU A 7 -7.79 -3.61 15.54
N THR A 8 -8.56 -4.31 14.70
CA THR A 8 -8.97 -5.69 15.00
C THR A 8 -8.11 -6.72 14.28
N GLY A 9 -7.30 -6.30 13.31
CA GLY A 9 -6.50 -7.22 12.50
C GLY A 9 -7.36 -8.15 11.64
N SER A 10 -8.54 -7.71 11.26
CA SER A 10 -9.49 -8.52 10.48
C SER A 10 -10.43 -7.65 9.66
N PHE A 11 -11.18 -8.29 8.76
CA PHE A 11 -12.21 -7.60 7.99
C PHE A 11 -13.44 -7.36 8.84
N GLN A 12 -13.94 -6.13 8.83
CA GLN A 12 -15.11 -5.73 9.59
C GLN A 12 -16.26 -5.35 8.67
N LYS A 13 -17.48 -5.69 9.06
CA LYS A 13 -18.68 -5.30 8.32
C LYS A 13 -18.89 -3.80 8.45
N THR A 14 -19.09 -3.13 7.31
CA THR A 14 -19.38 -1.69 7.30
C THR A 14 -20.86 -1.36 7.36
N GLY A 15 -21.71 -2.33 7.03
CA GLY A 15 -23.12 -2.07 6.84
C GLY A 15 -23.46 -1.38 5.53
N LEU A 16 -22.48 -1.10 4.69
CA LEU A 16 -22.66 -0.44 3.39
C LEU A 16 -22.82 -1.47 2.28
N GLN A 17 -23.69 -1.17 1.32
CA GLN A 17 -23.85 -1.99 0.12
C GLN A 17 -22.70 -1.73 -0.85
N PHE A 18 -22.26 -0.49 -0.96
CA PHE A 18 -21.13 -0.08 -1.80
C PHE A 18 -20.12 0.67 -0.94
N CYS A 19 -18.85 0.39 -1.20
CA CYS A 19 -17.76 1.06 -0.53
C CYS A 19 -16.59 1.16 -1.51
N GLY A 20 -16.04 2.34 -1.66
CA GLY A 20 -14.95 2.55 -2.59
C GLY A 20 -13.62 1.99 -2.10
N LEU A 21 -12.56 2.43 -2.73
CA LEU A 21 -11.18 2.11 -2.41
C LEU A 21 -10.66 3.07 -1.34
N MET A 22 -10.00 2.54 -0.33
CA MET A 22 -9.20 3.31 0.64
C MET A 22 -7.74 3.13 0.30
N MET A 23 -7.06 4.21 -0.06
CA MET A 23 -5.67 4.15 -0.49
C MET A 23 -4.80 5.08 0.34
N GLY A 24 -3.75 4.53 0.93
CA GLY A 24 -2.81 5.29 1.74
C GLY A 24 -1.86 6.16 0.93
N ASP A 25 -1.10 6.99 1.63
CA ASP A 25 -0.16 7.93 1.03
C ASP A 25 0.94 7.22 0.23
N HIS A 26 1.39 7.85 -0.83
CA HIS A 26 2.47 7.37 -1.71
C HIS A 26 2.18 6.04 -2.40
N SER A 27 0.95 5.52 -2.30
CA SER A 27 0.58 4.32 -3.04
C SER A 27 0.22 4.66 -4.48
N LYS A 28 0.50 3.73 -5.37
CA LYS A 28 0.28 3.89 -6.81
C LYS A 28 -0.29 2.62 -7.39
N CYS A 29 -1.00 2.75 -8.49
CA CYS A 29 -1.46 1.61 -9.25
C CYS A 29 -1.16 1.82 -10.73
N GLY A 30 -1.03 0.72 -11.45
CA GLY A 30 -0.84 0.76 -12.90
C GLY A 30 -2.11 1.17 -13.63
N ILE A 31 -1.98 1.45 -14.92
CA ILE A 31 -3.11 1.75 -15.79
C ILE A 31 -4.03 0.52 -15.84
N ASN A 32 -5.34 0.77 -15.81
CA ASN A 32 -6.36 -0.28 -15.84
C ASN A 32 -6.33 -1.26 -14.67
N THR A 33 -5.78 -0.84 -13.53
CA THR A 33 -5.85 -1.65 -12.31
C THR A 33 -7.29 -1.74 -11.83
N MET A 34 -7.76 -2.95 -11.55
CA MET A 34 -9.11 -3.20 -11.08
C MET A 34 -9.10 -3.50 -9.58
N PHE A 35 -9.85 -2.72 -8.83
CA PHE A 35 -10.01 -2.95 -7.39
C PHE A 35 -11.44 -3.38 -7.08
N ASN A 36 -11.58 -4.36 -6.19
CA ASN A 36 -12.89 -4.70 -5.65
C ASN A 36 -13.38 -3.60 -4.71
N THR A 37 -14.70 -3.48 -4.61
CA THR A 37 -15.29 -2.60 -3.60
C THR A 37 -14.79 -3.01 -2.21
N GLY A 38 -14.46 -2.03 -1.38
CA GLY A 38 -13.96 -2.27 -0.04
C GLY A 38 -12.50 -2.70 0.03
N THR A 39 -11.70 -2.40 -1.00
CA THR A 39 -10.26 -2.66 -0.95
C THR A 39 -9.56 -1.61 -0.09
N VAL A 40 -8.66 -2.06 0.78
CA VAL A 40 -7.82 -1.20 1.62
C VAL A 40 -6.37 -1.37 1.18
N VAL A 41 -5.75 -0.29 0.74
CA VAL A 41 -4.34 -0.25 0.35
C VAL A 41 -3.57 0.58 1.36
N GLY A 42 -2.49 0.04 1.88
CA GLY A 42 -1.65 0.74 2.85
C GLY A 42 -0.82 1.86 2.21
N VAL A 43 0.21 2.28 2.93
CA VAL A 43 1.12 3.35 2.51
C VAL A 43 2.23 2.78 1.63
N GLY A 44 2.62 3.49 0.59
CA GLY A 44 3.78 3.14 -0.23
C GLY A 44 3.66 1.86 -1.04
N ALA A 45 2.44 1.40 -1.32
CA ALA A 45 2.24 0.21 -2.15
C ALA A 45 2.28 0.57 -3.64
N ASN A 46 2.70 -0.38 -4.45
CA ASN A 46 2.66 -0.25 -5.91
C ASN A 46 1.92 -1.46 -6.47
N VAL A 47 0.73 -1.23 -7.01
CA VAL A 47 -0.18 -2.30 -7.45
C VAL A 47 -0.26 -2.29 -8.97
N PHE A 48 -0.04 -3.46 -9.59
CA PHE A 48 -0.06 -3.57 -11.04
C PHE A 48 -0.43 -5.01 -11.46
N GLY A 49 -0.62 -5.20 -12.76
CA GLY A 49 -0.91 -6.51 -13.33
C GLY A 49 -2.39 -6.71 -13.59
N ASP A 50 -2.73 -7.88 -14.16
CA ASP A 50 -4.09 -8.24 -14.52
C ASP A 50 -4.85 -8.82 -13.35
N GLY A 51 -6.18 -8.72 -13.43
CA GLY A 51 -7.07 -9.30 -12.44
C GLY A 51 -7.29 -8.42 -11.21
N TYR A 52 -8.06 -8.95 -10.27
CA TYR A 52 -8.35 -8.25 -9.02
C TYR A 52 -7.36 -8.64 -7.95
N PRO A 53 -6.64 -7.69 -7.36
CA PRO A 53 -5.80 -7.99 -6.20
C PRO A 53 -6.65 -8.26 -4.96
N ARG A 54 -5.99 -8.64 -3.87
CA ARG A 54 -6.63 -8.89 -2.58
C ARG A 54 -7.31 -7.61 -2.05
N ASN A 55 -8.30 -7.81 -1.19
CA ASN A 55 -9.04 -6.69 -0.58
C ASN A 55 -8.28 -5.96 0.52
N PHE A 56 -7.20 -6.53 1.01
CA PHE A 56 -6.26 -5.83 1.88
C PHE A 56 -4.87 -5.95 1.29
N ILE A 57 -4.29 -4.81 0.94
CA ILE A 57 -2.94 -4.73 0.38
C ILE A 57 -2.09 -3.97 1.41
N PRO A 58 -1.17 -4.68 2.09
CA PRO A 58 -0.33 -4.06 3.13
C PRO A 58 0.53 -2.93 2.60
N SER A 59 1.00 -2.08 3.50
CA SER A 59 1.95 -1.02 3.16
C SER A 59 3.22 -1.61 2.55
N PHE A 60 3.80 -0.90 1.60
CA PHE A 60 5.02 -1.28 0.89
C PHE A 60 4.93 -2.64 0.20
N SER A 61 3.76 -2.93 -0.37
CA SER A 61 3.56 -4.07 -1.25
C SER A 61 3.94 -3.73 -2.68
N TRP A 62 4.47 -4.72 -3.40
CA TRP A 62 4.84 -4.60 -4.80
C TRP A 62 4.25 -5.78 -5.55
N GLY A 63 3.28 -5.55 -6.42
CA GLY A 63 2.66 -6.62 -7.19
C GLY A 63 1.19 -6.40 -7.44
N GLY A 64 0.46 -7.49 -7.56
CA GLY A 64 -0.96 -7.48 -7.86
C GLY A 64 -1.62 -8.83 -7.62
N ALA A 65 -2.65 -9.15 -8.42
CA ALA A 65 -3.42 -10.38 -8.27
C ALA A 65 -2.55 -11.64 -8.37
N ALA A 66 -1.45 -11.59 -9.12
CA ALA A 66 -0.55 -12.73 -9.27
C ALA A 66 0.34 -12.97 -8.04
N GLY A 67 0.40 -12.02 -7.14
CA GLY A 67 1.20 -12.12 -5.91
C GLY A 67 1.94 -10.83 -5.59
N PHE A 68 2.39 -10.73 -4.33
CA PHE A 68 3.07 -9.54 -3.84
C PHE A 68 4.46 -9.88 -3.29
N SER A 69 5.34 -8.90 -3.42
CA SER A 69 6.62 -8.88 -2.72
C SER A 69 6.75 -7.54 -2.00
N THR A 70 7.85 -7.33 -1.30
CA THR A 70 8.06 -6.08 -0.56
C THR A 70 8.65 -5.01 -1.47
N PHE A 71 8.06 -3.83 -1.45
CA PHE A 71 8.63 -2.63 -2.05
C PHE A 71 9.67 -2.11 -1.07
N THR A 72 10.94 -2.41 -1.33
CA THR A 72 12.02 -2.10 -0.39
C THR A 72 12.22 -0.60 -0.21
N MET A 73 12.66 -0.19 0.98
CA MET A 73 12.85 1.23 1.29
C MET A 73 13.75 1.97 0.30
N PRO A 74 14.93 1.42 -0.11
CA PRO A 74 15.76 2.13 -1.08
C PRO A 74 15.05 2.41 -2.41
N LYS A 75 14.32 1.44 -2.94
CA LYS A 75 13.57 1.62 -4.19
C LYS A 75 12.38 2.55 -4.01
N PHE A 76 11.67 2.42 -2.91
CA PHE A 76 10.56 3.30 -2.60
C PHE A 76 11.03 4.75 -2.49
N GLU A 77 12.12 5.00 -1.78
CA GLU A 77 12.67 6.34 -1.60
C GLU A 77 13.10 6.95 -2.94
N GLU A 78 13.73 6.17 -3.80
CA GLU A 78 14.10 6.61 -5.15
C GLU A 78 12.88 7.07 -5.93
N THR A 79 11.81 6.29 -5.91
CA THR A 79 10.56 6.63 -6.59
C THR A 79 9.92 7.89 -5.98
N ALA A 80 9.87 7.97 -4.66
CA ALA A 80 9.28 9.11 -3.97
C ALA A 80 10.02 10.40 -4.24
N LYS A 81 11.35 10.37 -4.26
CA LYS A 81 12.17 11.52 -4.61
C LYS A 81 11.88 12.00 -6.02
N ALA A 82 11.74 11.08 -6.97
CA ALA A 82 11.43 11.43 -8.35
C ALA A 82 10.06 12.10 -8.47
N VAL A 83 9.06 11.60 -7.75
CA VAL A 83 7.71 12.19 -7.74
C VAL A 83 7.74 13.58 -7.11
N PHE A 84 8.42 13.74 -5.99
CA PHE A 84 8.56 15.03 -5.30
C PHE A 84 9.26 16.04 -6.20
N GLY A 85 10.31 15.63 -6.91
CA GLY A 85 11.02 16.49 -7.85
C GLY A 85 10.13 16.99 -8.99
N ARG A 86 9.27 16.14 -9.53
CA ARG A 86 8.32 16.54 -10.58
C ARG A 86 7.31 17.58 -10.11
N ARG A 87 7.01 17.60 -8.83
CA ARG A 87 6.07 18.55 -8.24
C ARG A 87 6.75 19.76 -7.61
N GLY A 88 8.06 19.89 -7.78
CA GLY A 88 8.83 20.99 -7.19
C GLY A 88 8.91 20.95 -5.69
N LYS A 89 8.78 19.77 -5.09
CA LYS A 89 8.87 19.57 -3.64
C LYS A 89 10.18 18.88 -3.28
N GLU A 90 10.70 19.21 -2.11
CA GLU A 90 11.89 18.56 -1.60
C GLU A 90 11.55 17.34 -0.75
N TRP A 91 12.31 16.28 -0.94
CA TRP A 91 12.23 15.08 -0.10
C TRP A 91 13.01 15.36 1.19
N SER A 92 12.28 15.60 2.27
CA SER A 92 12.90 15.96 3.54
C SER A 92 13.35 14.74 4.34
N GLN A 93 14.27 14.96 5.27
CA GLN A 93 14.70 13.94 6.21
C GLN A 93 13.52 13.48 7.08
N GLU A 94 12.64 14.40 7.44
CA GLU A 94 11.44 14.08 8.23
C GLU A 94 10.52 13.11 7.51
N GLU A 95 10.26 13.33 6.21
CA GLU A 95 9.47 12.41 5.38
C GLU A 95 10.10 11.03 5.36
N LYS A 96 11.40 10.98 5.17
CA LYS A 96 12.14 9.71 5.14
C LYS A 96 11.98 8.95 6.45
N GLU A 97 12.15 9.64 7.58
CA GLU A 97 12.06 9.02 8.90
C GLU A 97 10.65 8.50 9.19
N ILE A 98 9.62 9.28 8.83
CA ILE A 98 8.23 8.88 9.00
C ILE A 98 7.95 7.60 8.20
N LEU A 99 8.36 7.56 6.95
CA LEU A 99 8.09 6.42 6.08
C LEU A 99 8.90 5.19 6.45
N GLU A 100 10.13 5.36 6.93
CA GLU A 100 10.90 4.24 7.48
C GLU A 100 10.21 3.66 8.72
N ARG A 101 9.64 4.51 9.56
CA ARG A 101 8.89 4.06 10.74
C ARG A 101 7.63 3.29 10.33
N VAL A 102 6.89 3.80 9.34
CA VAL A 102 5.71 3.10 8.82
C VAL A 102 6.10 1.74 8.25
N PHE A 103 7.22 1.68 7.53
CA PHE A 103 7.74 0.42 6.98
C PHE A 103 7.95 -0.62 8.09
N GLU A 104 8.58 -0.23 9.19
CA GLU A 104 8.81 -1.12 10.32
C GLU A 104 7.52 -1.50 11.03
N LEU A 105 6.63 -0.54 11.28
CA LEU A 105 5.37 -0.79 11.97
C LEU A 105 4.43 -1.71 11.19
N THR A 106 4.52 -1.72 9.87
CA THR A 106 3.63 -2.52 9.03
C THR A 106 4.22 -3.85 8.58
N LYS A 107 5.40 -4.18 9.05
CA LYS A 107 6.11 -5.40 8.67
C LYS A 107 5.30 -6.66 8.89
N THR A 108 4.55 -6.73 9.97
CA THR A 108 3.75 -7.92 10.31
C THR A 108 2.66 -8.22 9.29
N TYR A 109 2.21 -7.21 8.55
CA TYR A 109 1.15 -7.38 7.55
C TYR A 109 1.68 -7.90 6.21
N ARG A 110 2.98 -7.77 5.96
CA ARG A 110 3.63 -8.32 4.76
C ARG A 110 4.01 -9.77 5.01
N ILE A 111 3.00 -10.62 4.96
CA ILE A 111 3.12 -12.03 5.37
C ILE A 111 4.06 -12.86 4.50
N TRP A 112 4.42 -12.37 3.31
CA TRP A 112 5.40 -13.03 2.43
C TRP A 112 6.84 -12.81 2.88
N ASP A 113 7.09 -11.81 3.74
CA ASP A 113 8.40 -11.52 4.32
C ASP A 113 8.58 -12.36 5.58
N LYS A 114 9.03 -13.59 5.42
CA LYS A 114 9.19 -14.52 6.54
C LYS A 114 10.50 -14.37 7.27
N ASN A 115 11.43 -13.65 6.71
CA ASN A 115 12.71 -13.42 7.37
C ASN A 115 12.61 -12.19 8.24
N PRO A 116 12.90 -12.36 9.52
CA PRO A 116 12.92 -11.23 10.45
C PRO A 116 14.03 -10.25 10.12
#